data_37219a8c225f67cedca2b04689814743
#
_entry.id   37219a8c225f67cedca2b04689814743
#
_cell.length_a   1.000
_cell.length_b   1.000
_cell.length_c   1.000
_cell.angle_alpha   90.00
_cell.angle_beta   90.00
_cell.angle_gamma   90.00
#
_symmetry.space_group_name_H-M   'P 1'
#
loop_
_entity.id
_entity.type
_entity.pdbx_description
1 polymer ?
#
loop_
_entity_poly.entity_id
_entity_poly.type
_entity_poly.pdbx_seq_one_letter_code
_entity_poly.pdbx_strand_id
1 'polypeptide(L)'
;IREAVHSEAYPNKVDTVVIINLCVPTASGVPLQLLPKEINGVRIIGIDVPGFGVPTHAEAKDVLAGAMLKYAREEVMNGPVASPKGGRSAVPTVALLGEMFPADPVIIGQMLAPMGLAAGPVVPTREWRELYAALDCAVAAAIHPFYTASVREFQAAGRPVVGSAPVGLEGTQDWLQNIGISAGIAQDQIDAARNQQLGAMRGLLSQKPIKGRITLSGYEGSELLVARLLVECGADLRYVGSACPATPWNEHDRQWLAAHGVQVQMRASLEQDMAAVHEFRPDLAIGTTPLVQAAKELSMPSLYFTNLISARPLMGVAGAGSLVQVVQSAIGNQHRFDEMKAFFGEVGLGPNAGVWESVPVDRPEFKKETRRLIEKQIQKRKSEAMGT
;
A
#
# COMPACT_ATOMS: atom_id res chain seq x y z
N ILE A 1 31.31 -9.31 -8.31
CA ILE A 1 30.24 -8.49 -8.91
C ILE A 1 30.52 -8.26 -10.38
N ARG A 2 31.63 -7.63 -10.80
CA ARG A 2 31.89 -7.30 -12.21
C ARG A 2 31.78 -8.51 -13.14
N GLU A 3 32.40 -9.63 -12.82
CA GLU A 3 32.33 -10.87 -13.61
C GLU A 3 30.88 -11.36 -13.73
N ALA A 4 30.12 -11.38 -12.65
CA ALA A 4 28.72 -11.78 -12.65
C ALA A 4 27.86 -10.85 -13.51
N VAL A 5 28.10 -9.54 -13.46
CA VAL A 5 27.38 -8.58 -14.31
C VAL A 5 27.73 -8.78 -15.78
N HIS A 6 29.00 -9.00 -16.11
CA HIS A 6 29.42 -9.33 -17.48
C HIS A 6 28.77 -10.62 -18.00
N SER A 7 28.59 -11.63 -17.14
CA SER A 7 27.96 -12.89 -17.53
C SER A 7 26.45 -12.79 -17.72
N GLU A 8 25.79 -11.76 -17.20
CA GLU A 8 24.34 -11.57 -17.33
C GLU A 8 23.97 -10.47 -18.36
N ALA A 9 24.91 -9.57 -18.68
CA ALA A 9 24.66 -8.43 -19.57
C ALA A 9 24.66 -8.85 -21.05
N TYR A 10 23.63 -9.58 -21.47
CA TYR A 10 23.40 -9.99 -22.86
C TYR A 10 22.25 -9.18 -23.49
N PRO A 11 22.50 -8.31 -24.46
CA PRO A 11 21.48 -7.39 -25.01
C PRO A 11 20.34 -8.09 -25.76
N ASN A 12 20.49 -9.34 -26.13
CA ASN A 12 19.44 -10.17 -26.72
C ASN A 12 18.51 -10.83 -25.71
N LYS A 13 18.83 -10.72 -24.40
CA LYS A 13 18.02 -11.29 -23.31
C LYS A 13 17.46 -10.22 -22.38
N VAL A 14 18.25 -9.20 -22.07
CA VAL A 14 17.91 -8.14 -21.11
C VAL A 14 18.39 -6.80 -21.63
N ASP A 15 17.67 -5.74 -21.33
CA ASP A 15 18.07 -4.35 -21.62
C ASP A 15 18.63 -3.63 -20.37
N THR A 16 18.43 -4.21 -19.20
CA THR A 16 18.85 -3.64 -17.92
C THR A 16 19.20 -4.73 -16.92
N VAL A 17 20.32 -4.57 -16.22
CA VAL A 17 20.71 -5.39 -15.05
C VAL A 17 20.67 -4.51 -13.80
N VAL A 18 19.90 -4.93 -12.81
CA VAL A 18 19.83 -4.27 -11.50
C VAL A 18 20.63 -5.05 -10.47
N ILE A 19 21.54 -4.37 -9.78
CA ILE A 19 22.36 -4.93 -8.72
C ILE A 19 21.88 -4.37 -7.39
N ILE A 20 21.45 -5.24 -6.51
CA ILE A 20 20.88 -4.89 -5.22
C ILE A 20 21.85 -5.25 -4.10
N ASN A 21 22.38 -4.26 -3.41
CA ASN A 21 23.07 -4.46 -2.14
C ASN A 21 22.04 -4.57 -1.02
N LEU A 22 22.02 -5.71 -0.36
CA LEU A 22 21.27 -5.92 0.89
C LEU A 22 22.15 -5.50 2.10
N CYS A 23 21.73 -5.88 3.30
CA CYS A 23 22.34 -5.43 4.56
C CYS A 23 23.88 -5.62 4.61
N VAL A 24 24.37 -6.81 4.30
CA VAL A 24 25.80 -7.13 4.42
C VAL A 24 26.66 -6.37 3.41
N PRO A 25 26.39 -6.40 2.10
CA PRO A 25 27.16 -5.63 1.12
C PRO A 25 27.13 -4.12 1.39
N THR A 26 25.96 -3.58 1.77
CA THR A 26 25.83 -2.15 2.11
C THR A 26 26.66 -1.79 3.35
N ALA A 27 26.57 -2.58 4.42
CA ALA A 27 27.36 -2.37 5.65
C ALA A 27 28.87 -2.52 5.40
N SER A 28 29.26 -3.38 4.45
CA SER A 28 30.67 -3.55 4.05
C SER A 28 31.16 -2.48 3.07
N GLY A 29 30.31 -1.52 2.70
CA GLY A 29 30.68 -0.42 1.81
C GLY A 29 30.99 -0.86 0.37
N VAL A 30 30.27 -1.86 -0.15
CA VAL A 30 30.44 -2.30 -1.56
C VAL A 30 30.04 -1.16 -2.50
N PRO A 31 30.99 -0.62 -3.30
CA PRO A 31 30.78 0.62 -4.02
C PRO A 31 30.10 0.39 -5.37
N LEU A 32 28.76 0.34 -5.41
CA LEU A 32 27.97 0.17 -6.65
C LEU A 32 28.16 1.33 -7.64
N GLN A 33 28.47 2.54 -7.13
CA GLN A 33 28.75 3.71 -7.96
C GLN A 33 30.00 3.60 -8.83
N LEU A 34 30.88 2.63 -8.57
CA LEU A 34 32.05 2.34 -9.38
C LEU A 34 31.77 1.35 -10.54
N LEU A 35 30.55 0.86 -10.64
CA LEU A 35 30.14 0.05 -11.77
C LEU A 35 29.97 0.93 -13.01
N PRO A 36 30.32 0.44 -14.21
CA PRO A 36 30.02 1.15 -15.45
C PRO A 36 28.49 1.28 -15.58
N LYS A 37 28.05 2.37 -16.18
CA LYS A 37 26.61 2.59 -16.44
C LYS A 37 26.05 1.64 -17.49
N GLU A 38 26.91 1.11 -18.36
CA GLU A 38 26.54 0.22 -19.45
C GLU A 38 27.62 -0.85 -19.68
N ILE A 39 27.20 -2.06 -19.97
CA ILE A 39 28.05 -3.17 -20.38
C ILE A 39 27.36 -3.86 -21.57
N ASN A 40 28.06 -4.01 -22.70
CA ASN A 40 27.56 -4.66 -23.93
C ASN A 40 26.21 -4.08 -24.44
N GLY A 41 25.93 -2.80 -24.23
CA GLY A 41 24.63 -2.20 -24.59
C GLY A 41 23.51 -2.46 -23.58
N VAL A 42 23.81 -3.06 -22.43
CA VAL A 42 22.87 -3.32 -21.35
C VAL A 42 23.11 -2.30 -20.22
N ARG A 43 22.06 -1.64 -19.75
CA ARG A 43 22.10 -0.70 -18.62
C ARG A 43 22.45 -1.39 -17.32
N ILE A 44 23.30 -0.77 -16.51
CA ILE A 44 23.70 -1.29 -15.21
C ILE A 44 23.24 -0.30 -14.13
N ILE A 45 22.38 -0.75 -13.22
CA ILE A 45 21.84 0.04 -12.13
C ILE A 45 22.18 -0.61 -10.81
N GLY A 46 22.91 0.10 -9.96
CA GLY A 46 23.21 -0.34 -8.58
C GLY A 46 22.35 0.39 -7.57
N ILE A 47 21.74 -0.34 -6.64
CA ILE A 47 20.95 0.22 -5.55
C ILE A 47 21.32 -0.42 -4.21
N ASP A 48 21.26 0.39 -3.14
CA ASP A 48 21.41 -0.08 -1.77
C ASP A 48 20.02 -0.15 -1.12
N VAL A 49 19.64 -1.35 -0.67
CA VAL A 49 18.33 -1.63 -0.03
C VAL A 49 18.56 -2.41 1.28
N PRO A 50 19.31 -1.85 2.24
CA PRO A 50 19.53 -2.52 3.51
C PRO A 50 18.29 -2.39 4.40
N GLY A 51 17.89 -3.45 5.07
CA GLY A 51 16.73 -3.44 5.98
C GLY A 51 16.83 -2.43 7.12
N PHE A 52 18.05 -2.05 7.52
CA PHE A 52 18.28 -1.01 8.54
C PHE A 52 18.09 0.43 8.03
N GLY A 53 18.01 0.64 6.71
CA GLY A 53 17.82 1.96 6.09
C GLY A 53 16.58 2.03 5.20
N VAL A 54 16.10 0.87 4.71
CA VAL A 54 14.91 0.73 3.85
C VAL A 54 14.03 -0.36 4.47
N PRO A 55 13.25 -0.03 5.51
CA PRO A 55 12.58 -1.02 6.34
C PRO A 55 11.33 -1.62 5.72
N THR A 56 10.76 -1.04 4.67
CA THR A 56 9.54 -1.52 4.04
C THR A 56 9.75 -1.92 2.59
N HIS A 57 8.91 -2.84 2.13
CA HIS A 57 8.90 -3.28 0.73
C HIS A 57 8.58 -2.13 -0.25
N ALA A 58 7.66 -1.25 0.13
CA ALA A 58 7.31 -0.08 -0.66
C ALA A 58 8.49 0.89 -0.81
N GLU A 59 9.26 1.14 0.25
CA GLU A 59 10.47 1.97 0.18
C GLU A 59 11.56 1.33 -0.71
N ALA A 60 11.71 0.00 -0.66
CA ALA A 60 12.64 -0.71 -1.53
C ALA A 60 12.29 -0.53 -3.01
N LYS A 61 11.01 -0.60 -3.34
CA LYS A 61 10.51 -0.36 -4.70
C LYS A 61 10.68 1.09 -5.15
N ASP A 62 10.49 2.05 -4.25
CA ASP A 62 10.75 3.46 -4.53
C ASP A 62 12.23 3.73 -4.82
N VAL A 63 13.14 3.11 -4.05
CA VAL A 63 14.60 3.21 -4.32
C VAL A 63 14.93 2.69 -5.70
N LEU A 64 14.37 1.55 -6.10
CA LEU A 64 14.55 1.00 -7.44
C LEU A 64 13.97 1.92 -8.51
N ALA A 65 12.72 2.31 -8.36
CA ALA A 65 12.03 3.17 -9.32
C ALA A 65 12.73 4.53 -9.48
N GLY A 66 13.17 5.13 -8.39
CA GLY A 66 13.94 6.37 -8.39
C GLY A 66 15.26 6.24 -9.13
N ALA A 67 15.99 5.14 -8.92
CA ALA A 67 17.24 4.88 -9.64
C ALA A 67 17.04 4.69 -11.14
N MET A 68 15.99 3.97 -11.54
CA MET A 68 15.61 3.78 -12.95
C MET A 68 15.18 5.09 -13.60
N LEU A 69 14.34 5.87 -12.94
CA LEU A 69 13.89 7.19 -13.42
C LEU A 69 15.07 8.15 -13.58
N LYS A 70 15.99 8.18 -12.61
CA LYS A 70 17.21 8.98 -12.70
C LYS A 70 18.03 8.62 -13.92
N TYR A 71 18.25 7.32 -14.15
CA TYR A 71 19.00 6.84 -15.29
C TYR A 71 18.31 7.25 -16.59
N ALA A 72 17.00 7.00 -16.73
CA ALA A 72 16.23 7.38 -17.91
C ALA A 72 16.25 8.90 -18.16
N ARG A 73 16.14 9.72 -17.11
CA ARG A 73 16.22 11.18 -17.20
C ARG A 73 17.60 11.63 -17.69
N GLU A 74 18.68 11.04 -17.19
CA GLU A 74 20.05 11.33 -17.63
C GLU A 74 20.28 10.91 -19.09
N GLU A 75 19.71 9.79 -19.55
CA GLU A 75 19.75 9.38 -20.96
C GLU A 75 19.08 10.42 -21.87
N VAL A 76 17.90 10.94 -21.48
CA VAL A 76 17.20 11.99 -22.23
C VAL A 76 18.00 13.29 -22.29
N MET A 77 18.69 13.65 -21.21
CA MET A 77 19.49 14.88 -21.15
C MET A 77 20.79 14.80 -21.93
N ASN A 78 21.42 13.64 -22.01
CA ASN A 78 22.78 13.48 -22.53
C ASN A 78 22.86 12.89 -23.95
N GLY A 79 21.75 12.50 -24.54
CA GLY A 79 21.76 11.85 -25.85
C GLY A 79 20.53 12.16 -26.70
N PRO A 80 20.63 11.94 -28.03
CA PRO A 80 19.45 11.84 -28.85
C PRO A 80 18.75 10.51 -28.51
N VAL A 81 18.11 10.43 -27.38
CA VAL A 81 17.11 9.38 -27.18
C VAL A 81 16.04 9.71 -28.23
N ALA A 82 16.04 8.95 -29.31
CA ALA A 82 14.93 8.99 -30.24
C ALA A 82 13.68 8.88 -29.37
N SER A 83 12.87 9.94 -29.34
CA SER A 83 11.56 9.92 -28.68
C SER A 83 10.98 8.55 -28.93
N PRO A 84 10.57 7.81 -27.87
CA PRO A 84 10.10 6.45 -28.07
C PRO A 84 9.14 6.49 -29.26
N LYS A 85 9.27 5.55 -30.20
CA LYS A 85 8.47 5.49 -31.43
C LYS A 85 6.97 5.25 -31.19
N GLY A 86 6.52 5.33 -29.93
CA GLY A 86 5.17 5.65 -29.52
C GLY A 86 5.09 7.17 -29.43
N GLY A 87 4.51 7.83 -30.41
CA GLY A 87 4.39 9.28 -30.45
C GLY A 87 3.86 9.81 -29.11
N ARG A 88 4.20 11.10 -28.78
CA ARG A 88 3.56 11.82 -27.69
C ARG A 88 2.08 11.47 -27.72
N SER A 89 1.58 10.95 -26.61
CA SER A 89 0.13 10.74 -26.48
C SER A 89 -0.54 12.05 -26.89
N ALA A 90 -1.49 11.97 -27.83
CA ALA A 90 -2.24 13.15 -28.24
C ALA A 90 -3.00 13.78 -27.07
N VAL A 91 -3.16 13.02 -25.97
CA VAL A 91 -3.81 13.43 -24.72
C VAL A 91 -2.75 13.51 -23.64
N PRO A 92 -2.68 14.63 -22.88
CA PRO A 92 -1.79 14.74 -21.74
C PRO A 92 -2.05 13.64 -20.69
N THR A 93 -0.96 13.10 -20.12
CA THR A 93 -1.06 11.98 -19.21
C THR A 93 -0.72 12.36 -17.77
N VAL A 94 -1.28 11.61 -16.82
CA VAL A 94 -0.94 11.66 -15.39
C VAL A 94 -0.18 10.40 -15.04
N ALA A 95 1.13 10.51 -14.75
CA ALA A 95 1.92 9.37 -14.28
C ALA A 95 1.52 9.00 -12.85
N LEU A 96 1.37 7.71 -12.57
CA LEU A 96 0.90 7.21 -11.26
C LEU A 96 2.09 6.64 -10.49
N LEU A 97 2.48 7.30 -9.39
CA LEU A 97 3.59 6.84 -8.55
C LEU A 97 3.06 6.00 -7.41
N GLY A 98 3.32 4.72 -7.49
CA GLY A 98 2.90 3.75 -6.50
C GLY A 98 2.39 2.48 -7.14
N GLU A 99 2.52 1.40 -6.39
CA GLU A 99 2.13 0.10 -6.89
C GLU A 99 0.66 -0.08 -7.14
N MET A 100 0.46 -1.15 -7.88
CA MET A 100 -0.80 -1.69 -8.35
C MET A 100 -1.87 -1.90 -7.29
N PHE A 101 -1.47 -2.09 -6.03
CA PHE A 101 -2.38 -2.08 -4.90
C PHE A 101 -2.40 -0.68 -4.30
N PRO A 102 -3.40 -0.01 -4.45
CA PRO A 102 -4.70 -0.27 -5.06
C PRO A 102 -4.96 0.58 -6.30
N ALA A 103 -3.93 1.02 -7.00
CA ALA A 103 -4.08 1.86 -8.18
C ALA A 103 -4.65 1.07 -9.35
N ASP A 104 -5.83 1.45 -9.78
CA ASP A 104 -6.43 0.96 -11.00
C ASP A 104 -6.32 2.04 -12.09
N PRO A 105 -5.39 1.90 -13.05
CA PRO A 105 -5.23 2.89 -14.12
C PRO A 105 -6.46 3.07 -14.98
N VAL A 106 -7.32 2.05 -15.08
CA VAL A 106 -8.56 2.14 -15.86
C VAL A 106 -9.58 3.02 -15.14
N ILE A 107 -9.80 2.78 -13.85
CA ILE A 107 -10.69 3.61 -13.02
C ILE A 107 -10.18 5.05 -12.96
N ILE A 108 -8.88 5.24 -12.72
CA ILE A 108 -8.27 6.57 -12.70
C ILE A 108 -8.42 7.26 -14.07
N GLY A 109 -8.16 6.55 -15.17
CA GLY A 109 -8.33 7.09 -16.52
C GLY A 109 -9.77 7.55 -16.80
N GLN A 110 -10.75 6.80 -16.34
CA GLN A 110 -12.16 7.21 -16.45
C GLN A 110 -12.49 8.49 -15.66
N MET A 111 -11.85 8.67 -14.48
CA MET A 111 -12.01 9.89 -13.70
C MET A 111 -11.35 11.10 -14.34
N LEU A 112 -10.21 10.89 -15.02
CA LEU A 112 -9.43 11.96 -15.68
C LEU A 112 -10.00 12.37 -17.05
N ALA A 113 -10.73 11.47 -17.72
CA ALA A 113 -11.23 11.68 -19.09
C ALA A 113 -12.05 12.98 -19.27
N PRO A 114 -12.96 13.40 -18.34
CA PRO A 114 -13.69 14.66 -18.51
C PRO A 114 -12.79 15.91 -18.50
N MET A 115 -11.59 15.79 -17.92
CA MET A 115 -10.56 16.85 -17.93
C MET A 115 -9.68 16.80 -19.20
N GLY A 116 -9.94 15.90 -20.13
CA GLY A 116 -9.06 15.70 -21.30
C GLY A 116 -7.69 15.11 -20.93
N LEU A 117 -7.60 14.45 -19.80
CA LEU A 117 -6.40 13.77 -19.32
C LEU A 117 -6.55 12.25 -19.42
N ALA A 118 -5.43 11.54 -19.55
CA ALA A 118 -5.38 10.08 -19.51
C ALA A 118 -4.49 9.58 -18.38
N ALA A 119 -4.77 8.37 -17.88
CA ALA A 119 -3.83 7.69 -17.00
C ALA A 119 -2.57 7.33 -17.80
N GLY A 120 -1.42 7.72 -17.29
CA GLY A 120 -0.11 7.43 -17.83
C GLY A 120 0.47 6.12 -17.22
N PRO A 121 1.77 5.91 -17.41
CA PRO A 121 2.44 4.76 -16.81
C PRO A 121 2.33 4.74 -15.29
N VAL A 122 2.26 3.52 -14.73
CA VAL A 122 2.39 3.28 -13.29
C VAL A 122 3.87 3.03 -12.98
N VAL A 123 4.42 3.74 -12.01
CA VAL A 123 5.80 3.62 -11.56
C VAL A 123 5.83 2.85 -10.23
N PRO A 124 6.61 1.77 -10.14
CA PRO A 124 7.59 1.20 -11.09
C PRO A 124 6.95 0.67 -12.38
N THR A 125 7.60 0.94 -13.50
CA THR A 125 7.12 0.54 -14.82
C THR A 125 7.49 -0.92 -15.15
N ARG A 126 6.79 -1.51 -16.11
CA ARG A 126 7.08 -2.87 -16.59
C ARG A 126 8.16 -2.90 -17.66
N GLU A 127 8.25 -1.84 -18.47
CA GLU A 127 9.17 -1.73 -19.56
C GLU A 127 9.96 -0.42 -19.46
N TRP A 128 11.22 -0.46 -19.88
CA TRP A 128 12.10 0.69 -19.79
C TRP A 128 11.55 1.93 -20.55
N ARG A 129 10.96 1.72 -21.73
CA ARG A 129 10.36 2.79 -22.52
C ARG A 129 9.24 3.56 -21.82
N GLU A 130 8.56 2.91 -20.89
CA GLU A 130 7.49 3.55 -20.10
C GLU A 130 8.04 4.60 -19.14
N LEU A 131 9.30 4.49 -18.72
CA LEU A 131 9.96 5.51 -17.90
C LEU A 131 10.05 6.85 -18.63
N TYR A 132 10.37 6.83 -19.94
CA TYR A 132 10.40 8.06 -20.72
C TYR A 132 9.00 8.67 -20.87
N ALA A 133 8.00 7.82 -21.09
CA ALA A 133 6.61 8.28 -21.17
C ALA A 133 6.12 8.82 -19.81
N ALA A 134 6.54 8.22 -18.69
CA ALA A 134 6.25 8.72 -17.35
C ALA A 134 6.89 10.10 -17.13
N LEU A 135 8.17 10.28 -17.48
CA LEU A 135 8.88 11.56 -17.36
C LEU A 135 8.34 12.66 -18.30
N ASP A 136 7.59 12.31 -19.35
CA ASP A 136 6.91 13.27 -20.25
C ASP A 136 5.44 13.56 -19.83
N CYS A 137 5.00 13.12 -18.66
CA CYS A 137 3.65 13.36 -18.15
C CYS A 137 3.35 14.85 -17.92
N ALA A 138 2.08 15.23 -17.94
CA ALA A 138 1.63 16.55 -17.52
C ALA A 138 1.74 16.75 -16.01
N VAL A 139 1.39 15.71 -15.23
CA VAL A 139 1.42 15.69 -13.77
C VAL A 139 1.87 14.31 -13.30
N ALA A 140 2.66 14.24 -12.25
CA ALA A 140 2.95 13.02 -11.52
C ALA A 140 2.06 12.96 -10.26
N ALA A 141 1.26 11.91 -10.14
CA ALA A 141 0.40 11.68 -8.98
C ALA A 141 1.09 10.72 -8.01
N ALA A 142 1.55 11.22 -6.87
CA ALA A 142 2.14 10.43 -5.78
C ALA A 142 1.02 9.77 -4.97
N ILE A 143 0.37 8.77 -5.58
CA ILE A 143 -0.75 8.03 -4.98
C ILE A 143 -0.33 7.12 -3.84
N HIS A 144 0.97 6.80 -3.78
CA HIS A 144 1.55 6.00 -2.72
C HIS A 144 2.59 6.83 -1.95
N PRO A 145 2.37 7.12 -0.66
CA PRO A 145 3.14 8.12 0.08
C PRO A 145 4.59 7.71 0.38
N PHE A 146 4.98 6.47 0.14
CA PHE A 146 6.37 6.01 0.27
C PHE A 146 7.28 6.46 -0.87
N TYR A 147 6.75 6.84 -2.02
CA TYR A 147 7.50 7.06 -3.27
C TYR A 147 8.21 8.43 -3.33
N THR A 148 9.08 8.68 -2.36
CA THR A 148 9.81 9.95 -2.23
C THR A 148 11.01 10.06 -3.17
N ALA A 149 11.71 8.97 -3.45
CA ALA A 149 12.84 8.96 -4.40
C ALA A 149 12.34 9.17 -5.83
N SER A 150 11.27 8.48 -6.22
CA SER A 150 10.62 8.68 -7.51
C SER A 150 10.12 10.11 -7.68
N VAL A 151 9.47 10.68 -6.67
CA VAL A 151 8.99 12.07 -6.69
C VAL A 151 10.12 13.06 -6.99
N ARG A 152 11.28 12.89 -6.36
CA ARG A 152 12.45 13.77 -6.60
C ARG A 152 12.88 13.77 -8.07
N GLU A 153 12.80 12.64 -8.76
CA GLU A 153 13.17 12.55 -10.17
C GLU A 153 12.15 13.23 -11.08
N PHE A 154 10.84 13.16 -10.76
CA PHE A 154 9.83 13.95 -11.47
C PHE A 154 10.00 15.45 -11.25
N GLN A 155 10.27 15.88 -10.04
CA GLN A 155 10.58 17.27 -9.72
C GLN A 155 11.85 17.75 -10.47
N ALA A 156 12.90 16.92 -10.51
CA ALA A 156 14.12 17.21 -11.27
C ALA A 156 13.87 17.27 -12.80
N ALA A 157 12.84 16.57 -13.29
CA ALA A 157 12.37 16.65 -14.67
C ALA A 157 11.43 17.84 -14.92
N GLY A 158 11.19 18.71 -13.92
CA GLY A 158 10.29 19.86 -14.02
C GLY A 158 8.81 19.50 -14.06
N ARG A 159 8.42 18.31 -13.57
CA ARG A 159 7.03 17.89 -13.55
C ARG A 159 6.36 18.25 -12.23
N PRO A 160 5.15 18.83 -12.24
CA PRO A 160 4.38 19.04 -11.03
C PRO A 160 3.99 17.71 -10.40
N VAL A 161 3.99 17.67 -9.07
CA VAL A 161 3.65 16.46 -8.31
C VAL A 161 2.47 16.74 -7.39
N VAL A 162 1.47 15.88 -7.44
CA VAL A 162 0.27 15.92 -6.58
C VAL A 162 0.28 14.69 -5.69
N GLY A 163 0.15 14.88 -4.38
CA GLY A 163 0.03 13.80 -3.39
C GLY A 163 -1.40 13.32 -3.23
N SER A 164 -1.58 12.32 -2.32
CA SER A 164 -2.86 11.67 -2.05
C SER A 164 -3.41 10.85 -3.22
N ALA A 165 -4.63 10.34 -3.11
CA ALA A 165 -5.26 9.50 -4.10
C ALA A 165 -6.79 9.69 -4.08
N PRO A 166 -7.53 9.33 -5.16
CA PRO A 166 -8.97 9.50 -5.25
C PRO A 166 -9.73 8.42 -4.46
N VAL A 167 -9.60 8.45 -3.14
CA VAL A 167 -10.24 7.53 -2.19
C VAL A 167 -11.19 8.31 -1.29
N GLY A 168 -12.43 7.82 -1.15
CA GLY A 168 -13.48 8.54 -0.44
C GLY A 168 -14.04 9.71 -1.24
N LEU A 169 -15.02 10.41 -0.65
CA LEU A 169 -15.72 11.51 -1.31
C LEU A 169 -14.84 12.77 -1.40
N GLU A 170 -14.38 13.25 -0.25
CA GLU A 170 -13.54 14.46 -0.19
C GLU A 170 -12.16 14.20 -0.78
N GLY A 171 -11.56 13.02 -0.51
CA GLY A 171 -10.29 12.64 -1.11
C GLY A 171 -10.33 12.62 -2.64
N THR A 172 -11.40 12.10 -3.23
CA THR A 172 -11.59 12.12 -4.70
C THR A 172 -11.80 13.55 -5.20
N GLN A 173 -12.57 14.35 -4.49
CA GLN A 173 -12.80 15.74 -4.84
C GLN A 173 -11.51 16.55 -4.86
N ASP A 174 -10.73 16.48 -3.79
CA ASP A 174 -9.48 17.21 -3.62
C ASP A 174 -8.42 16.77 -4.63
N TRP A 175 -8.32 15.46 -4.85
CA TRP A 175 -7.36 14.90 -5.78
C TRP A 175 -7.63 15.35 -7.23
N LEU A 176 -8.89 15.28 -7.70
CA LEU A 176 -9.27 15.75 -9.03
C LEU A 176 -9.02 17.26 -9.20
N GLN A 177 -9.33 18.06 -8.17
CA GLN A 177 -9.05 19.50 -8.17
C GLN A 177 -7.54 19.77 -8.32
N ASN A 178 -6.72 19.12 -7.51
CA ASN A 178 -5.27 19.35 -7.50
C ASN A 178 -4.60 18.86 -8.79
N ILE A 179 -5.01 17.72 -9.35
CA ILE A 179 -4.54 17.24 -10.65
C ILE A 179 -4.91 18.23 -11.75
N GLY A 180 -6.18 18.67 -11.79
CA GLY A 180 -6.65 19.60 -12.81
C GLY A 180 -5.91 20.94 -12.78
N ILE A 181 -5.75 21.55 -11.61
CA ILE A 181 -4.99 22.78 -11.42
C ILE A 181 -3.54 22.59 -11.87
N SER A 182 -2.89 21.51 -11.44
CA SER A 182 -1.50 21.22 -11.75
C SER A 182 -1.26 20.94 -13.23
N ALA A 183 -2.26 20.41 -13.93
CA ALA A 183 -2.25 20.18 -15.38
C ALA A 183 -2.69 21.41 -16.19
N GLY A 184 -3.08 22.52 -15.57
CA GLY A 184 -3.57 23.71 -16.24
C GLY A 184 -4.95 23.55 -16.90
N ILE A 185 -5.80 22.68 -16.36
CA ILE A 185 -7.15 22.38 -16.86
C ILE A 185 -8.13 23.49 -16.41
N ALA A 186 -9.07 23.84 -17.25
CA ALA A 186 -10.10 24.83 -16.95
C ALA A 186 -11.05 24.32 -15.86
N GLN A 187 -11.54 25.21 -14.98
CA GLN A 187 -12.31 24.86 -13.80
C GLN A 187 -13.63 24.13 -14.14
N ASP A 188 -14.27 24.46 -15.25
CA ASP A 188 -15.49 23.80 -15.72
C ASP A 188 -15.28 22.33 -16.05
N GLN A 189 -14.12 21.96 -16.61
CA GLN A 189 -13.74 20.58 -16.88
C GLN A 189 -13.42 19.83 -15.58
N ILE A 190 -12.76 20.50 -14.65
CA ILE A 190 -12.49 19.92 -13.31
C ILE A 190 -13.83 19.66 -12.60
N ASP A 191 -14.75 20.60 -12.62
CA ASP A 191 -16.07 20.46 -12.01
C ASP A 191 -16.90 19.38 -12.69
N ALA A 192 -16.81 19.21 -14.00
CA ALA A 192 -17.43 18.10 -14.72
C ALA A 192 -16.91 16.74 -14.25
N ALA A 193 -15.59 16.59 -14.11
CA ALA A 193 -14.97 15.36 -13.60
C ALA A 193 -15.41 15.05 -12.17
N ARG A 194 -15.42 16.05 -11.30
CA ARG A 194 -15.89 15.92 -9.91
C ARG A 194 -17.36 15.51 -9.84
N ASN A 195 -18.22 16.20 -10.56
CA ASN A 195 -19.67 15.93 -10.54
C ASN A 195 -20.00 14.51 -11.02
N GLN A 196 -19.26 14.01 -12.00
CA GLN A 196 -19.43 12.63 -12.49
C GLN A 196 -19.17 11.59 -11.39
N GLN A 197 -18.19 11.83 -10.52
CA GLN A 197 -17.80 10.87 -9.48
C GLN A 197 -18.61 11.06 -8.19
N LEU A 198 -18.77 12.29 -7.74
CA LEU A 198 -19.25 12.60 -6.40
C LEU A 198 -20.75 12.28 -6.21
N GLY A 199 -21.57 12.41 -7.25
CA GLY A 199 -23.02 12.12 -7.16
C GLY A 199 -23.29 10.66 -6.81
N ALA A 200 -22.67 9.74 -7.54
CA ALA A 200 -22.79 8.30 -7.29
C ALA A 200 -22.20 7.89 -5.95
N MET A 201 -21.05 8.47 -5.58
CA MET A 201 -20.38 8.17 -4.31
C MET A 201 -21.18 8.63 -3.10
N ARG A 202 -21.75 9.86 -3.12
CA ARG A 202 -22.64 10.35 -2.05
C ARG A 202 -23.83 9.44 -1.84
N GLY A 203 -24.49 9.03 -2.92
CA GLY A 203 -25.63 8.10 -2.86
C GLY A 203 -25.24 6.79 -2.19
N LEU A 204 -24.07 6.27 -2.50
CA LEU A 204 -23.59 5.00 -1.97
C LEU A 204 -23.19 5.10 -0.49
N LEU A 205 -22.45 6.12 -0.09
CA LEU A 205 -21.97 6.30 1.28
C LEU A 205 -23.10 6.63 2.25
N SER A 206 -24.14 7.34 1.81
CA SER A 206 -25.29 7.72 2.65
C SER A 206 -26.26 6.57 2.93
N GLN A 207 -26.28 5.53 2.10
CA GLN A 207 -27.27 4.43 2.22
C GLN A 207 -27.05 3.55 3.46
N LYS A 208 -25.80 3.32 3.86
CA LYS A 208 -25.47 2.44 4.97
C LYS A 208 -24.25 2.98 5.73
N PRO A 209 -24.44 3.91 6.67
CA PRO A 209 -23.32 4.39 7.49
C PRO A 209 -22.73 3.25 8.33
N ILE A 210 -21.41 3.27 8.50
CA ILE A 210 -20.73 2.36 9.40
C ILE A 210 -21.01 2.82 10.84
N LYS A 211 -21.54 1.91 11.64
CA LYS A 211 -21.75 2.15 13.07
C LYS A 211 -20.82 1.24 13.85
N GLY A 212 -19.79 1.82 14.44
CA GLY A 212 -18.82 1.08 15.23
C GLY A 212 -17.52 1.82 15.39
N ARG A 213 -16.81 1.51 16.48
CA ARG A 213 -15.46 2.02 16.74
C ARG A 213 -14.45 1.17 16.02
N ILE A 214 -13.50 1.82 15.34
CA ILE A 214 -12.49 1.13 14.54
C ILE A 214 -11.10 1.65 14.94
N THR A 215 -10.14 0.74 15.01
CA THR A 215 -8.72 1.03 14.90
C THR A 215 -8.17 0.43 13.62
N LEU A 216 -7.29 1.17 12.94
CA LEU A 216 -6.69 0.74 11.69
C LEU A 216 -5.19 0.87 11.76
N SER A 217 -4.47 -0.16 11.27
CA SER A 217 -3.02 -0.09 11.10
C SER A 217 -2.57 -0.90 9.90
N GLY A 218 -1.38 -0.58 9.39
CA GLY A 218 -0.81 -1.29 8.24
C GLY A 218 0.58 -0.81 7.87
N TYR A 219 1.12 -1.41 6.82
CA TYR A 219 2.44 -1.10 6.28
C TYR A 219 2.44 -0.95 4.75
N GLU A 220 1.26 -0.83 4.14
CA GLU A 220 1.09 -0.77 2.68
C GLU A 220 1.09 0.65 2.12
N GLY A 221 0.90 1.68 2.99
CA GLY A 221 0.90 3.10 2.61
C GLY A 221 -0.47 3.69 2.26
N SER A 222 -1.53 2.89 2.18
CA SER A 222 -2.90 3.37 1.94
C SER A 222 -3.75 3.51 3.21
N GLU A 223 -3.14 3.35 4.38
CA GLU A 223 -3.83 3.38 5.68
C GLU A 223 -4.60 4.68 5.88
N LEU A 224 -3.96 5.84 5.61
CA LEU A 224 -4.61 7.15 5.77
C LEU A 224 -5.78 7.35 4.81
N LEU A 225 -5.66 6.84 3.57
CA LEU A 225 -6.72 6.92 2.57
C LEU A 225 -7.94 6.09 2.96
N VAL A 226 -7.70 4.86 3.43
CA VAL A 226 -8.76 3.99 3.94
C VAL A 226 -9.39 4.59 5.20
N ALA A 227 -8.57 5.16 6.09
CA ALA A 227 -9.03 5.85 7.29
C ALA A 227 -10.00 7.00 6.95
N ARG A 228 -9.65 7.86 5.98
CA ARG A 228 -10.53 8.93 5.50
C ARG A 228 -11.88 8.38 5.03
N LEU A 229 -11.86 7.38 4.16
CA LEU A 229 -13.08 6.74 3.66
C LEU A 229 -13.96 6.20 4.79
N LEU A 230 -13.37 5.55 5.80
CA LEU A 230 -14.12 5.02 6.95
C LEU A 230 -14.78 6.13 7.78
N VAL A 231 -14.07 7.25 8.00
CA VAL A 231 -14.63 8.42 8.70
C VAL A 231 -15.77 9.03 7.89
N GLU A 232 -15.60 9.21 6.58
CA GLU A 232 -16.65 9.73 5.69
C GLU A 232 -17.90 8.82 5.67
N CYS A 233 -17.74 7.53 5.94
CA CYS A 233 -18.82 6.56 6.08
C CYS A 233 -19.45 6.53 7.48
N GLY A 234 -19.03 7.39 8.40
CA GLY A 234 -19.58 7.51 9.74
C GLY A 234 -18.98 6.57 10.77
N ALA A 235 -17.86 5.89 10.48
CA ALA A 235 -17.15 5.10 11.47
C ALA A 235 -16.57 5.98 12.59
N ASP A 236 -16.64 5.49 13.84
CA ASP A 236 -15.91 6.06 14.97
C ASP A 236 -14.44 5.60 14.92
N LEU A 237 -13.66 6.14 13.97
CA LEU A 237 -12.26 5.80 13.82
C LEU A 237 -11.44 6.57 14.86
N ARG A 238 -10.74 5.85 15.75
CA ARG A 238 -9.97 6.45 16.86
C ARG A 238 -8.46 6.52 16.58
N TYR A 239 -7.94 5.56 15.83
CA TYR A 239 -6.52 5.43 15.61
C TYR A 239 -6.23 4.94 14.20
N VAL A 240 -5.19 5.51 13.58
CA VAL A 240 -4.57 4.97 12.39
C VAL A 240 -3.06 4.93 12.55
N GLY A 241 -2.49 3.72 12.47
CA GLY A 241 -1.06 3.46 12.44
C GLY A 241 -0.58 3.14 11.03
N SER A 242 0.51 3.75 10.61
CA SER A 242 1.13 3.47 9.31
C SER A 242 2.63 3.33 9.45
N ALA A 243 3.22 2.34 8.79
CA ALA A 243 4.67 2.22 8.68
C ALA A 243 5.28 3.31 7.79
N CYS A 244 4.46 4.04 7.05
CA CYS A 244 4.89 5.15 6.21
C CYS A 244 5.52 6.29 7.03
N PRO A 245 6.57 6.95 6.53
CA PRO A 245 7.06 8.19 7.12
C PRO A 245 6.08 9.34 6.89
N ALA A 246 6.13 10.34 7.76
CA ALA A 246 5.52 11.62 7.48
C ALA A 246 6.22 12.30 6.29
N THR A 247 5.47 12.61 5.25
CA THR A 247 5.98 13.24 4.02
C THR A 247 5.09 14.40 3.61
N PRO A 248 5.55 15.34 2.77
CA PRO A 248 4.67 16.36 2.20
C PRO A 248 3.48 15.79 1.43
N TRP A 249 3.62 14.57 0.90
CA TRP A 249 2.61 13.91 0.05
C TRP A 249 1.46 13.31 0.84
N ASN A 250 1.62 13.06 2.14
CA ASN A 250 0.57 12.57 3.04
C ASN A 250 0.16 13.59 4.11
N GLU A 251 0.70 14.80 4.06
CA GLU A 251 0.41 15.85 5.07
C GLU A 251 -1.07 16.23 5.09
N HIS A 252 -1.67 16.42 3.92
CA HIS A 252 -3.07 16.78 3.80
C HIS A 252 -3.97 15.71 4.45
N ASP A 253 -3.74 14.44 4.17
CA ASP A 253 -4.52 13.33 4.74
C ASP A 253 -4.35 13.22 6.26
N ARG A 254 -3.12 13.45 6.76
CA ARG A 254 -2.84 13.47 8.20
C ARG A 254 -3.59 14.60 8.91
N GLN A 255 -3.54 15.82 8.36
CA GLN A 255 -4.22 16.98 8.92
C GLN A 255 -5.75 16.80 8.90
N TRP A 256 -6.28 16.27 7.79
CA TRP A 256 -7.71 15.99 7.68
C TRP A 256 -8.17 15.00 8.75
N LEU A 257 -7.46 13.89 8.93
CA LEU A 257 -7.76 12.88 9.96
C LEU A 257 -7.67 13.47 11.38
N ALA A 258 -6.61 14.23 11.66
CA ALA A 258 -6.45 14.88 12.96
C ALA A 258 -7.60 15.87 13.25
N ALA A 259 -8.06 16.63 12.25
CA ALA A 259 -9.20 17.53 12.37
C ALA A 259 -10.52 16.78 12.67
N HIS A 260 -10.61 15.50 12.29
CA HIS A 260 -11.74 14.63 12.60
C HIS A 260 -11.54 13.80 13.89
N GLY A 261 -10.56 14.15 14.72
CA GLY A 261 -10.32 13.51 16.01
C GLY A 261 -9.67 12.13 15.95
N VAL A 262 -9.05 11.78 14.82
CA VAL A 262 -8.32 10.53 14.65
C VAL A 262 -6.87 10.71 15.08
N GLN A 263 -6.39 9.84 15.97
CA GLN A 263 -4.97 9.78 16.31
C GLN A 263 -4.20 9.13 15.17
N VAL A 264 -3.26 9.88 14.57
CA VAL A 264 -2.44 9.40 13.46
C VAL A 264 -1.02 9.12 13.94
N GLN A 265 -0.57 7.89 13.82
CA GLN A 265 0.79 7.46 14.17
C GLN A 265 1.56 7.05 12.91
N MET A 266 2.55 7.86 12.53
CA MET A 266 3.47 7.54 11.43
C MET A 266 4.66 6.77 11.98
N ARG A 267 5.25 5.89 11.16
CA ARG A 267 6.30 4.94 11.59
C ARG A 267 5.84 4.13 12.81
N ALA A 268 4.58 3.75 12.81
CA ALA A 268 3.98 2.98 13.90
C ALA A 268 4.69 1.63 14.05
N SER A 269 4.95 1.26 15.31
CA SER A 269 5.37 -0.09 15.65
C SER A 269 4.17 -0.97 15.97
N LEU A 270 4.36 -2.30 15.91
CA LEU A 270 3.32 -3.25 16.29
C LEU A 270 2.83 -3.04 17.72
N GLU A 271 3.73 -2.72 18.63
CA GLU A 271 3.40 -2.46 20.04
C GLU A 271 2.50 -1.23 20.19
N GLN A 272 2.74 -0.17 19.41
CA GLN A 272 1.89 1.02 19.41
C GLN A 272 0.49 0.71 18.85
N ASP A 273 0.43 -0.04 17.75
CA ASP A 273 -0.83 -0.48 17.15
C ASP A 273 -1.64 -1.35 18.10
N MET A 274 -0.98 -2.27 18.79
CA MET A 274 -1.60 -3.13 19.80
C MET A 274 -2.06 -2.34 21.03
N ALA A 275 -1.26 -1.39 21.50
CA ALA A 275 -1.64 -0.51 22.60
C ALA A 275 -2.90 0.30 22.26
N ALA A 276 -3.02 0.79 21.02
CA ALA A 276 -4.20 1.51 20.55
C ALA A 276 -5.47 0.62 20.55
N VAL A 277 -5.35 -0.65 20.12
CA VAL A 277 -6.48 -1.60 20.21
C VAL A 277 -6.89 -1.81 21.66
N HIS A 278 -5.94 -1.95 22.56
CA HIS A 278 -6.22 -2.14 23.99
C HIS A 278 -6.86 -0.90 24.62
N GLU A 279 -6.37 0.30 24.28
CA GLU A 279 -6.87 1.58 24.78
C GLU A 279 -8.28 1.87 24.28
N PHE A 280 -8.48 1.81 22.97
CA PHE A 280 -9.73 2.22 22.34
C PHE A 280 -10.82 1.14 22.34
N ARG A 281 -10.46 -0.13 22.53
CA ARG A 281 -11.38 -1.28 22.52
C ARG A 281 -12.37 -1.22 21.35
N PRO A 282 -11.89 -1.30 20.10
CA PRO A 282 -12.74 -1.14 18.93
C PRO A 282 -13.72 -2.31 18.75
N ASP A 283 -14.82 -2.04 18.04
CA ASP A 283 -15.74 -3.08 17.56
C ASP A 283 -15.12 -3.85 16.38
N LEU A 284 -14.13 -3.26 15.71
CA LEU A 284 -13.36 -3.87 14.63
C LEU A 284 -11.92 -3.38 14.67
N ALA A 285 -10.97 -4.29 14.76
CA ALA A 285 -9.56 -4.03 14.59
C ALA A 285 -9.13 -4.39 13.15
N ILE A 286 -8.58 -3.43 12.41
CA ILE A 286 -8.01 -3.65 11.08
C ILE A 286 -6.51 -3.51 11.22
N GLY A 287 -5.72 -4.52 10.77
CA GLY A 287 -4.29 -4.41 10.97
C GLY A 287 -3.45 -5.49 10.30
N THR A 288 -2.23 -5.61 10.78
CA THR A 288 -1.27 -6.63 10.33
C THR A 288 -1.63 -8.01 10.86
N THR A 289 -1.00 -9.06 10.31
CA THR A 289 -1.28 -10.45 10.75
C THR A 289 -1.13 -10.64 12.26
N PRO A 290 -0.05 -10.18 12.93
CA PRO A 290 0.06 -10.33 14.39
C PRO A 290 -1.05 -9.62 15.16
N LEU A 291 -1.43 -8.40 14.73
CA LEU A 291 -2.52 -7.65 15.36
C LEU A 291 -3.86 -8.36 15.20
N VAL A 292 -4.16 -8.86 14.00
CA VAL A 292 -5.39 -9.61 13.73
C VAL A 292 -5.46 -10.89 14.57
N GLN A 293 -4.34 -11.58 14.74
CA GLN A 293 -4.28 -12.76 15.61
C GLN A 293 -4.57 -12.39 17.06
N ALA A 294 -3.91 -11.37 17.58
CA ALA A 294 -4.12 -10.91 18.96
C ALA A 294 -5.56 -10.43 19.20
N ALA A 295 -6.15 -9.70 18.25
CA ALA A 295 -7.55 -9.29 18.32
C ALA A 295 -8.51 -10.50 18.38
N LYS A 296 -8.24 -11.55 17.59
CA LYS A 296 -9.02 -12.81 17.64
C LYS A 296 -8.89 -13.53 18.97
N GLU A 297 -7.73 -13.53 19.59
CA GLU A 297 -7.52 -14.09 20.93
C GLU A 297 -8.38 -13.36 21.99
N LEU A 298 -8.62 -12.06 21.77
CA LEU A 298 -9.54 -11.24 22.58
C LEU A 298 -11.02 -11.38 22.17
N SER A 299 -11.34 -12.29 21.25
CA SER A 299 -12.67 -12.46 20.66
C SER A 299 -13.21 -11.18 20.01
N MET A 300 -12.34 -10.40 19.40
CA MET A 300 -12.64 -9.16 18.73
C MET A 300 -12.68 -9.37 17.22
N PRO A 301 -13.69 -8.88 16.50
CA PRO A 301 -13.71 -8.85 15.03
C PRO A 301 -12.47 -8.17 14.49
N SER A 302 -11.86 -8.77 13.49
CA SER A 302 -10.64 -8.24 12.91
C SER A 302 -10.51 -8.54 11.44
N LEU A 303 -9.87 -7.62 10.71
CA LEU A 303 -9.56 -7.74 9.28
C LEU A 303 -8.07 -7.54 9.04
N TYR A 304 -7.51 -8.36 8.17
CA TYR A 304 -6.14 -8.16 7.71
C TYR A 304 -6.11 -7.07 6.63
N PHE A 305 -5.34 -6.00 6.90
CA PHE A 305 -5.35 -4.79 6.08
C PHE A 305 -4.95 -5.06 4.63
N THR A 306 -3.86 -5.80 4.39
CA THR A 306 -3.40 -6.11 3.05
C THR A 306 -4.48 -6.83 2.23
N ASN A 307 -5.20 -7.80 2.82
CA ASN A 307 -6.29 -8.49 2.13
C ASN A 307 -7.48 -7.55 1.85
N LEU A 308 -7.71 -6.57 2.72
CA LEU A 308 -8.78 -5.59 2.54
C LEU A 308 -8.57 -4.75 1.28
N ILE A 309 -7.33 -4.34 1.01
CA ILE A 309 -7.00 -3.46 -0.11
C ILE A 309 -6.57 -4.20 -1.39
N SER A 310 -6.01 -5.41 -1.28
CA SER A 310 -5.49 -6.15 -2.44
C SER A 310 -6.55 -6.90 -3.23
N ALA A 311 -7.62 -7.31 -2.57
CA ALA A 311 -8.68 -8.11 -3.18
C ALA A 311 -9.78 -7.27 -3.84
N ARG A 312 -9.68 -5.93 -3.80
CA ARG A 312 -10.76 -5.02 -4.20
C ARG A 312 -10.21 -3.73 -4.77
N PRO A 313 -10.95 -3.05 -5.65
CA PRO A 313 -10.65 -1.67 -5.97
C PRO A 313 -10.74 -0.81 -4.71
N LEU A 314 -9.84 0.16 -4.55
CA LEU A 314 -9.87 1.14 -3.47
C LEU A 314 -10.37 2.51 -3.95
N MET A 315 -10.13 2.84 -5.21
CA MET A 315 -10.37 4.17 -5.77
C MET A 315 -11.77 4.32 -6.37
N GLY A 316 -12.27 5.54 -6.33
CA GLY A 316 -13.55 5.91 -6.90
C GLY A 316 -14.76 5.25 -6.26
N VAL A 317 -15.86 5.25 -6.98
CA VAL A 317 -17.16 4.73 -6.52
C VAL A 317 -17.11 3.24 -6.20
N ALA A 318 -16.44 2.45 -7.04
CA ALA A 318 -16.32 1.01 -6.85
C ALA A 318 -15.55 0.65 -5.58
N GLY A 319 -14.47 1.39 -5.31
CA GLY A 319 -13.66 1.22 -4.10
C GLY A 319 -14.43 1.55 -2.83
N ALA A 320 -15.09 2.69 -2.81
CA ALA A 320 -15.89 3.13 -1.67
C ALA A 320 -16.95 2.09 -1.29
N GLY A 321 -17.74 1.60 -2.25
CA GLY A 321 -18.81 0.63 -2.00
C GLY A 321 -18.31 -0.71 -1.50
N SER A 322 -17.29 -1.24 -2.15
CA SER A 322 -16.73 -2.55 -1.82
C SER A 322 -16.11 -2.59 -0.42
N LEU A 323 -15.33 -1.57 -0.06
CA LEU A 323 -14.65 -1.49 1.23
C LEU A 323 -15.63 -1.33 2.38
N VAL A 324 -16.60 -0.42 2.24
CA VAL A 324 -17.65 -0.18 3.23
C VAL A 324 -18.44 -1.45 3.52
N GLN A 325 -18.83 -2.20 2.48
CA GLN A 325 -19.58 -3.44 2.62
C GLN A 325 -18.82 -4.48 3.46
N VAL A 326 -17.52 -4.63 3.23
CA VAL A 326 -16.70 -5.60 3.98
C VAL A 326 -16.56 -5.20 5.43
N VAL A 327 -16.29 -3.92 5.69
CA VAL A 327 -16.17 -3.41 7.06
C VAL A 327 -17.49 -3.57 7.83
N GLN A 328 -18.63 -3.24 7.21
CA GLN A 328 -19.95 -3.45 7.82
C GLN A 328 -20.22 -4.93 8.12
N SER A 329 -19.89 -5.81 7.17
CA SER A 329 -20.06 -7.25 7.37
C SER A 329 -19.18 -7.79 8.49
N ALA A 330 -17.97 -7.26 8.64
CA ALA A 330 -17.05 -7.66 9.71
C ALA A 330 -17.58 -7.25 11.09
N ILE A 331 -18.04 -6.01 11.24
CA ILE A 331 -18.66 -5.51 12.48
C ILE A 331 -19.93 -6.31 12.80
N GLY A 332 -20.77 -6.58 11.80
CA GLY A 332 -22.01 -7.35 11.98
C GLY A 332 -21.82 -8.81 12.39
N ASN A 333 -20.60 -9.32 12.29
CA ASN A 333 -20.27 -10.69 12.70
C ASN A 333 -19.84 -10.84 14.18
N GLN A 334 -19.99 -9.80 15.01
CA GLN A 334 -19.63 -9.85 16.44
C GLN A 334 -20.23 -11.08 17.16
N HIS A 335 -21.48 -11.42 16.89
CA HIS A 335 -22.16 -12.57 17.48
C HIS A 335 -21.40 -13.89 17.28
N ARG A 336 -20.72 -14.09 16.15
CA ARG A 336 -19.91 -15.29 15.89
C ARG A 336 -18.68 -15.35 16.79
N PHE A 337 -18.09 -14.20 17.10
CA PHE A 337 -16.97 -14.12 18.04
C PHE A 337 -17.45 -14.38 19.48
N ASP A 338 -18.65 -13.93 19.84
CA ASP A 338 -19.25 -14.21 21.14
C ASP A 338 -19.58 -15.70 21.30
N GLU A 339 -20.10 -16.34 20.24
CA GLU A 339 -20.32 -17.80 20.21
C GLU A 339 -19.00 -18.58 20.31
N MET A 340 -17.96 -18.15 19.57
CA MET A 340 -16.62 -18.74 19.69
C MET A 340 -16.07 -18.58 21.09
N LYS A 341 -16.23 -17.41 21.70
CA LYS A 341 -15.81 -17.15 23.07
C LYS A 341 -16.53 -18.06 24.07
N ALA A 342 -17.84 -18.25 23.91
CA ALA A 342 -18.62 -19.16 24.73
C ALA A 342 -18.19 -20.62 24.54
N PHE A 343 -17.96 -21.03 23.28
CA PHE A 343 -17.51 -22.40 22.96
C PHE A 343 -16.10 -22.71 23.49
N PHE A 344 -15.18 -21.74 23.37
CA PHE A 344 -13.80 -21.87 23.83
C PHE A 344 -13.60 -21.30 25.26
N GLY A 345 -14.65 -21.01 25.99
CA GLY A 345 -14.62 -20.20 27.20
C GLY A 345 -13.74 -20.74 28.32
N GLU A 346 -13.42 -22.05 28.30
CA GLU A 346 -12.46 -22.67 29.20
C GLU A 346 -11.12 -22.99 28.52
N VAL A 347 -11.06 -22.85 27.19
CA VAL A 347 -9.87 -23.14 26.39
C VAL A 347 -9.15 -21.83 26.10
N GLY A 348 -8.12 -21.57 26.87
CA GLY A 348 -7.25 -20.44 26.57
C GLY A 348 -7.57 -19.14 27.26
N LEU A 349 -8.61 -19.07 28.05
CA LEU A 349 -8.88 -17.95 28.95
C LEU A 349 -8.13 -18.17 30.28
N GLY A 350 -6.82 -18.22 30.24
CA GLY A 350 -6.03 -17.96 31.42
C GLY A 350 -6.10 -16.48 31.80
N PRO A 351 -5.67 -16.09 33.00
CA PRO A 351 -5.61 -14.69 33.41
C PRO A 351 -4.72 -13.81 32.49
N ASN A 352 -4.11 -14.41 31.48
CA ASN A 352 -3.14 -13.79 30.63
C ASN A 352 -3.68 -13.70 29.19
N ALA A 353 -3.80 -12.50 28.71
CA ALA A 353 -4.31 -12.15 27.41
C ALA A 353 -3.28 -12.34 26.27
N GLY A 354 -2.45 -13.35 26.32
CA GLY A 354 -1.51 -13.66 25.25
C GLY A 354 -0.52 -12.51 24.93
N VAL A 355 -0.50 -12.07 23.69
CA VAL A 355 0.45 -11.05 23.20
C VAL A 355 0.30 -9.70 23.90
N TRP A 356 -0.86 -9.39 24.47
CA TRP A 356 -1.16 -8.10 25.07
C TRP A 356 -0.46 -7.85 26.42
N GLU A 357 -0.02 -8.91 27.09
CA GLU A 357 0.59 -8.82 28.41
C GLU A 357 2.10 -9.11 28.43
N SER A 358 2.76 -9.11 27.28
CA SER A 358 4.22 -9.29 27.12
C SER A 358 4.78 -10.63 27.66
N VAL A 359 3.98 -11.51 28.21
CA VAL A 359 4.44 -12.80 28.74
C VAL A 359 3.78 -13.94 27.97
N PRO A 360 4.52 -14.70 27.17
CA PRO A 360 3.98 -15.91 26.54
C PRO A 360 3.54 -16.87 27.62
N VAL A 361 2.25 -17.18 27.66
CA VAL A 361 1.77 -18.20 28.59
C VAL A 361 2.06 -19.56 28.00
N ASP A 362 2.97 -20.27 28.65
CA ASP A 362 3.15 -21.70 28.38
C ASP A 362 1.95 -22.45 28.95
N ARG A 363 1.13 -23.04 28.08
CA ARG A 363 -0.04 -23.84 28.45
C ARG A 363 0.30 -25.32 28.34
N PRO A 364 0.89 -25.92 29.38
CA PRO A 364 1.33 -27.31 29.33
C PRO A 364 0.18 -28.27 29.08
N GLU A 365 -1.04 -27.93 29.53
CA GLU A 365 -2.23 -28.74 29.34
C GLU A 365 -2.70 -28.80 27.89
N PHE A 366 -2.74 -27.67 27.20
CA PHE A 366 -3.07 -27.60 25.78
C PHE A 366 -2.05 -28.32 24.91
N LYS A 367 -0.76 -28.20 25.24
CA LYS A 367 0.31 -28.95 24.54
C LYS A 367 0.17 -30.46 24.75
N LYS A 368 -0.25 -30.90 25.96
CA LYS A 368 -0.51 -32.33 26.26
C LYS A 368 -1.70 -32.87 25.48
N GLU A 369 -2.78 -32.12 25.40
CA GLU A 369 -4.00 -32.53 24.68
C GLU A 369 -3.81 -32.54 23.18
N THR A 370 -3.15 -31.53 22.62
CA THR A 370 -2.77 -31.49 21.21
C THR A 370 -1.82 -32.63 20.84
N ARG A 371 -0.83 -32.94 21.67
CA ARG A 371 0.02 -34.13 21.49
C ARG A 371 -0.77 -35.43 21.48
N ARG A 372 -1.68 -35.63 22.44
CA ARG A 372 -2.54 -36.82 22.48
C ARG A 372 -3.42 -36.96 21.24
N LEU A 373 -3.96 -35.85 20.71
CA LEU A 373 -4.75 -35.84 19.49
C LEU A 373 -3.91 -36.19 18.27
N ILE A 374 -2.72 -35.62 18.16
CA ILE A 374 -1.77 -35.91 17.08
C ILE A 374 -1.32 -37.37 17.14
N GLU A 375 -0.98 -37.89 18.31
CA GLU A 375 -0.60 -39.28 18.51
C GLU A 375 -1.74 -40.25 18.16
N LYS A 376 -2.98 -39.95 18.52
CA LYS A 376 -4.16 -40.72 18.12
C LYS A 376 -4.36 -40.72 16.62
N GLN A 377 -4.17 -39.56 15.95
CA GLN A 377 -4.27 -39.47 14.48
C GLN A 377 -3.16 -40.26 13.78
N ILE A 378 -1.93 -40.21 14.29
CA ILE A 378 -0.81 -40.97 13.75
C ILE A 378 -1.06 -42.48 13.94
N GLN A 379 -1.55 -42.93 15.12
CA GLN A 379 -1.88 -44.32 15.36
C GLN A 379 -3.01 -44.81 14.46
N LYS A 380 -4.05 -44.00 14.26
CA LYS A 380 -5.15 -44.29 13.35
C LYS A 380 -4.68 -44.50 11.93
N ARG A 381 -3.84 -43.57 11.41
CA ARG A 381 -3.24 -43.69 10.07
C ARG A 381 -2.34 -44.91 9.91
N LYS A 382 -1.58 -45.29 10.98
CA LYS A 382 -0.74 -46.48 10.95
C LYS A 382 -1.59 -47.78 10.96
N SER A 383 -2.69 -47.82 11.69
CA SER A 383 -3.61 -48.96 11.68
C SER A 383 -4.35 -49.12 10.34
N GLU A 384 -4.73 -48.01 9.71
CA GLU A 384 -5.33 -48.00 8.39
C GLU A 384 -4.34 -48.47 7.29
N ALA A 385 -3.06 -48.09 7.41
CA ALA A 385 -2.01 -48.50 6.46
C ALA A 385 -1.55 -49.95 6.63
N MET A 386 -1.77 -50.58 7.80
CA MET A 386 -1.43 -51.98 8.05
C MET A 386 -2.63 -52.93 7.87
N GLY A 387 -3.82 -52.41 7.63
CA GLY A 387 -5.03 -53.18 7.34
C GLY A 387 -5.36 -53.33 5.87
N THR A 388 -4.47 -52.86 4.99
CA THR A 388 -4.46 -53.09 3.55
C THR A 388 -3.23 -53.92 3.16
#